data_db6751a84cc64c4f313ce3ef78109970
#
_entry.id   db6751a84cc64c4f313ce3ef78109970
#
_cell.length_a   1.000
_cell.length_b   1.000
_cell.length_c   1.000
_cell.angle_alpha   90.00
_cell.angle_beta   90.00
_cell.angle_gamma   90.00
#
_symmetry.space_group_name_H-M   'P 1'
#
loop_
_entity.id
_entity.type
_entity.pdbx_description
1 polymer ?
#
loop_
_entity_poly.entity_id
_entity_poly.type
_entity_poly.pdbx_seq_one_letter_code
_entity_poly.pdbx_strand_id
1 'polypeptide(L)'
;MSVLNHNTRPSTRPALKILLAAPRGFCAGVDRAIQIVEQALEKFGAPVYVRHEIVHNRYVVESLKAKGAVFVKELDDIPETSQPVIFSAHGVAKAVPAAAKTRNMFVLDATSPLVSKVHMEAHRHHEQGREIILVGHRGHPEVVGTLGQLPEGAICLIETANEARAYAPRDAN
;
A
#
# COMPACT_ATOMS: atom_id res chain seq x y z
N MET A 1 -24.42 52.20 -17.12
CA MET A 1 -23.06 51.67 -16.79
C MET A 1 -22.99 51.52 -15.29
N SER A 2 -23.18 50.30 -14.79
CA SER A 2 -23.14 50.00 -13.35
C SER A 2 -21.81 49.36 -13.06
N VAL A 3 -20.99 50.02 -12.26
CA VAL A 3 -19.67 49.54 -11.82
C VAL A 3 -19.89 48.61 -10.64
N LEU A 4 -19.66 47.31 -10.84
CA LEU A 4 -19.65 46.31 -9.76
C LEU A 4 -18.40 46.53 -8.87
N ASN A 5 -18.64 47.09 -7.69
CA ASN A 5 -17.66 47.28 -6.66
C ASN A 5 -17.31 45.90 -6.06
N HIS A 6 -16.18 45.28 -6.46
CA HIS A 6 -15.65 44.10 -5.81
C HIS A 6 -15.10 44.52 -4.43
N ASN A 7 -15.92 44.31 -3.42
CA ASN A 7 -15.57 44.49 -2.02
C ASN A 7 -14.58 43.35 -1.62
N THR A 8 -13.30 43.53 -1.91
CA THR A 8 -12.23 42.67 -1.42
C THR A 8 -12.03 42.94 0.07
N ARG A 9 -12.65 42.11 0.94
CA ARG A 9 -12.33 42.12 2.36
C ARG A 9 -10.82 41.81 2.48
N PRO A 10 -10.03 42.63 3.19
CA PRO A 10 -8.62 42.31 3.43
C PRO A 10 -8.56 40.99 4.22
N SER A 11 -7.82 40.03 3.69
CA SER A 11 -7.56 38.76 4.37
C SER A 11 -6.75 39.07 5.65
N THR A 12 -7.39 38.94 6.81
CA THR A 12 -6.75 39.11 8.12
C THR A 12 -5.86 37.91 8.51
N ARG A 13 -5.69 36.95 7.61
CA ARG A 13 -4.82 35.80 7.86
C ARG A 13 -3.35 36.20 7.76
N PRO A 14 -2.51 35.82 8.74
CA PRO A 14 -1.08 36.09 8.66
C PRO A 14 -0.48 35.38 7.42
N ALA A 15 0.60 35.95 6.88
CA ALA A 15 1.32 35.36 5.77
C ALA A 15 1.80 33.94 6.14
N LEU A 16 1.47 32.96 5.34
CA LEU A 16 1.93 31.58 5.51
C LEU A 16 3.38 31.45 5.06
N LYS A 17 4.27 31.02 5.95
CA LYS A 17 5.65 30.67 5.63
C LYS A 17 5.73 29.15 5.47
N ILE A 18 6.02 28.69 4.24
CA ILE A 18 6.20 27.28 3.93
C ILE A 18 7.70 26.97 3.90
N LEU A 19 8.12 26.03 4.75
CA LEU A 19 9.49 25.51 4.76
C LEU A 19 9.51 24.12 4.12
N LEU A 20 10.31 23.97 3.08
CA LEU A 20 10.48 22.68 2.41
C LEU A 20 11.74 22.00 2.98
N ALA A 21 11.56 20.79 3.53
CA ALA A 21 12.68 19.96 3.97
C ALA A 21 13.54 19.51 2.78
N ALA A 22 14.83 19.33 3.03
CA ALA A 22 15.77 18.76 2.08
C ALA A 22 16.78 17.87 2.84
N PRO A 23 17.13 16.69 2.30
CA PRO A 23 16.61 16.09 1.06
C PRO A 23 15.15 15.63 1.21
N ARG A 24 14.42 15.57 0.10
CA ARG A 24 13.04 15.10 0.04
C ARG A 24 12.79 14.31 -1.24
N GLY A 25 11.81 13.41 -1.20
CA GLY A 25 11.41 12.56 -2.34
C GLY A 25 10.70 11.31 -1.85
N PHE A 26 10.42 10.41 -2.76
CA PHE A 26 9.95 9.09 -2.42
C PHE A 26 11.10 8.18 -1.95
N CYS A 27 10.80 7.16 -1.17
CA CYS A 27 11.78 6.10 -0.91
C CYS A 27 11.94 5.22 -2.17
N ALA A 28 13.06 4.50 -2.23
CA ALA A 28 13.35 3.62 -3.37
C ALA A 28 12.25 2.56 -3.61
N GLY A 29 11.56 2.11 -2.57
CA GLY A 29 10.45 1.17 -2.68
C GLY A 29 9.23 1.78 -3.40
N VAL A 30 8.90 3.02 -3.09
CA VAL A 30 7.81 3.78 -3.75
C VAL A 30 8.17 4.06 -5.21
N ASP A 31 9.39 4.57 -5.48
CA ASP A 31 9.84 4.84 -6.84
C ASP A 31 9.81 3.57 -7.69
N ARG A 32 10.32 2.44 -7.15
CA ARG A 32 10.29 1.15 -7.83
C ARG A 32 8.86 0.70 -8.16
N ALA A 33 7.93 0.85 -7.23
CA ALA A 33 6.54 0.44 -7.44
C ALA A 33 5.87 1.27 -8.55
N ILE A 34 6.09 2.58 -8.58
CA ILE A 34 5.60 3.46 -9.64
C ILE A 34 6.18 3.05 -10.99
N GLN A 35 7.50 2.83 -11.05
CA GLN A 35 8.20 2.43 -12.28
C GLN A 35 7.69 1.09 -12.82
N ILE A 36 7.35 0.12 -11.96
CA ILE A 36 6.78 -1.17 -12.40
C ILE A 36 5.46 -0.95 -13.15
N VAL A 37 4.58 -0.08 -12.65
CA VAL A 37 3.30 0.22 -13.32
C VAL A 37 3.55 0.94 -14.65
N GLU A 38 4.44 1.93 -14.67
CA GLU A 38 4.76 2.69 -15.89
C GLU A 38 5.38 1.80 -16.97
N GLN A 39 6.35 0.97 -16.61
CA GLN A 39 6.97 0.00 -17.52
C GLN A 39 5.98 -1.07 -18.00
N ALA A 40 5.06 -1.49 -17.15
CA ALA A 40 4.01 -2.42 -17.57
C ALA A 40 3.07 -1.77 -18.60
N LEU A 41 2.66 -0.52 -18.38
CA LEU A 41 1.86 0.24 -19.34
C LEU A 41 2.59 0.45 -20.68
N GLU A 42 3.89 0.75 -20.63
CA GLU A 42 4.71 0.90 -21.83
C GLU A 42 4.85 -0.41 -22.61
N LYS A 43 5.08 -1.52 -21.91
CA LYS A 43 5.38 -2.82 -22.52
C LYS A 43 4.14 -3.55 -23.00
N PHE A 44 3.04 -3.51 -22.26
CA PHE A 44 1.84 -4.31 -22.50
C PHE A 44 0.65 -3.48 -23.00
N GLY A 45 0.76 -2.15 -22.94
CA GLY A 45 -0.36 -1.25 -23.21
C GLY A 45 -1.39 -1.22 -22.09
N ALA A 46 -2.37 -0.35 -22.24
CA ALA A 46 -3.52 -0.27 -21.33
C ALA A 46 -4.59 -1.32 -21.71
N PRO A 47 -5.35 -1.83 -20.73
CA PRO A 47 -5.27 -1.57 -19.31
C PRO A 47 -4.17 -2.39 -18.61
N VAL A 48 -3.59 -1.84 -17.53
CA VAL A 48 -2.79 -2.59 -16.56
C VAL A 48 -3.53 -2.54 -15.24
N TYR A 49 -3.79 -3.70 -14.64
CA TYR A 49 -4.55 -3.78 -13.39
C TYR A 49 -3.64 -3.66 -12.18
N VAL A 50 -4.04 -2.87 -11.19
CA VAL A 50 -3.27 -2.68 -9.96
C VAL A 50 -4.19 -2.97 -8.78
N ARG A 51 -3.85 -4.00 -7.99
CA ARG A 51 -4.63 -4.34 -6.79
C ARG A 51 -4.27 -3.39 -5.66
N HIS A 52 -5.27 -2.67 -5.14
CA HIS A 52 -5.17 -1.51 -4.24
C HIS A 52 -4.40 -0.34 -4.87
N GLU A 53 -4.32 0.77 -4.15
CA GLU A 53 -3.44 1.87 -4.54
C GLU A 53 -1.99 1.39 -4.54
N ILE A 54 -1.24 1.73 -5.59
CA ILE A 54 0.18 1.31 -5.69
C ILE A 54 1.00 1.86 -4.52
N VAL A 55 0.68 3.07 -4.11
CA VAL A 55 1.19 3.80 -2.94
C VAL A 55 0.12 4.76 -2.44
N HIS A 56 0.15 5.16 -1.18
CA HIS A 56 -0.79 6.13 -0.59
C HIS A 56 -0.47 7.57 -1.01
N ASN A 57 -0.56 7.81 -2.32
CA ASN A 57 -0.37 9.15 -2.88
C ASN A 57 -1.37 9.39 -4.02
N ARG A 58 -2.39 10.21 -3.75
CA ARG A 58 -3.47 10.48 -4.69
C ARG A 58 -2.95 11.01 -6.04
N TYR A 59 -1.96 11.90 -6.03
CA TYR A 59 -1.40 12.44 -7.27
C TYR A 59 -0.78 11.34 -8.14
N VAL A 60 -0.02 10.43 -7.54
CA VAL A 60 0.56 9.28 -8.23
C VAL A 60 -0.53 8.38 -8.80
N VAL A 61 -1.54 8.03 -7.99
CA VAL A 61 -2.65 7.18 -8.40
C VAL A 61 -3.40 7.78 -9.59
N GLU A 62 -3.78 9.05 -9.51
CA GLU A 62 -4.49 9.74 -10.61
C GLU A 62 -3.62 9.87 -11.87
N SER A 63 -2.31 10.12 -11.72
CA SER A 63 -1.37 10.15 -12.84
C SER A 63 -1.30 8.80 -13.57
N LEU A 64 -1.23 7.68 -12.82
CA LEU A 64 -1.19 6.34 -13.40
C LEU A 64 -2.54 5.94 -14.03
N LYS A 65 -3.66 6.33 -13.43
CA LYS A 65 -5.00 6.16 -14.05
C LYS A 65 -5.08 6.88 -15.40
N ALA A 66 -4.59 8.11 -15.47
CA ALA A 66 -4.57 8.88 -16.72
C ALA A 66 -3.71 8.21 -17.82
N LYS A 67 -2.72 7.39 -17.42
CA LYS A 67 -1.90 6.59 -18.34
C LYS A 67 -2.52 5.23 -18.70
N GLY A 68 -3.64 4.84 -18.08
CA GLY A 68 -4.36 3.61 -18.38
C GLY A 68 -4.24 2.50 -17.32
N ALA A 69 -3.71 2.80 -16.13
CA ALA A 69 -3.77 1.87 -15.01
C ALA A 69 -5.19 1.80 -14.43
N VAL A 70 -5.68 0.60 -14.16
CA VAL A 70 -6.99 0.33 -13.56
C VAL A 70 -6.77 -0.20 -12.15
N PHE A 71 -7.17 0.60 -11.15
CA PHE A 71 -7.05 0.21 -9.75
C PHE A 71 -8.28 -0.56 -9.31
N VAL A 72 -8.08 -1.74 -8.76
CA VAL A 72 -9.13 -2.65 -8.27
C VAL A 72 -8.93 -2.95 -6.79
N LYS A 73 -9.97 -3.33 -6.10
CA LYS A 73 -9.88 -3.76 -4.69
C LYS A 73 -9.49 -5.22 -4.60
N GLU A 74 -10.21 -6.09 -5.32
CA GLU A 74 -10.00 -7.51 -5.27
C GLU A 74 -9.69 -8.08 -6.66
N LEU A 75 -9.10 -9.28 -6.70
CA LEU A 75 -8.81 -9.95 -7.97
C LEU A 75 -10.07 -10.24 -8.77
N ASP A 76 -11.19 -10.46 -8.08
CA ASP A 76 -12.48 -10.77 -8.71
C ASP A 76 -13.08 -9.58 -9.48
N ASP A 77 -12.62 -8.37 -9.19
CA ASP A 77 -12.97 -7.17 -9.95
C ASP A 77 -12.28 -7.13 -11.33
N ILE A 78 -11.30 -8.01 -11.57
CA ILE A 78 -10.55 -8.08 -12.83
C ILE A 78 -11.23 -9.07 -13.77
N PRO A 79 -11.59 -8.65 -15.00
CA PRO A 79 -12.14 -9.58 -15.99
C PRO A 79 -11.10 -10.62 -16.40
N GLU A 80 -11.53 -11.66 -17.11
CA GLU A 80 -10.60 -12.59 -17.74
C GLU A 80 -9.75 -11.84 -18.78
N THR A 81 -8.44 -11.88 -18.61
CA THR A 81 -7.51 -11.07 -19.42
C THR A 81 -6.10 -11.64 -19.39
N SER A 82 -5.33 -11.37 -20.45
CA SER A 82 -3.89 -11.60 -20.51
C SER A 82 -3.05 -10.40 -20.02
N GLN A 83 -3.71 -9.30 -19.68
CA GLN A 83 -3.02 -8.09 -19.20
C GLN A 83 -2.42 -8.29 -17.81
N PRO A 84 -1.31 -7.59 -17.49
CA PRO A 84 -0.65 -7.76 -16.20
C PRO A 84 -1.51 -7.26 -15.04
N VAL A 85 -1.41 -7.98 -13.94
CA VAL A 85 -1.96 -7.61 -12.62
C VAL A 85 -0.81 -7.29 -11.69
N ILE A 86 -0.79 -6.10 -11.12
CA ILE A 86 0.30 -5.63 -10.26
C ILE A 86 -0.16 -5.64 -8.81
N PHE A 87 0.61 -6.30 -7.94
CA PHE A 87 0.44 -6.18 -6.49
C PHE A 87 1.15 -4.93 -6.00
N SER A 88 0.48 -4.16 -5.15
CA SER A 88 0.97 -2.85 -4.68
C SER A 88 2.21 -2.96 -3.79
N ALA A 89 2.85 -1.83 -3.52
CA ALA A 89 4.03 -1.73 -2.66
C ALA A 89 3.80 -2.24 -1.23
N HIS A 90 2.55 -2.28 -0.79
CA HIS A 90 2.14 -2.71 0.58
C HIS A 90 2.29 -4.22 0.82
N GLY A 91 2.51 -5.01 -0.24
CA GLY A 91 2.49 -6.46 -0.16
C GLY A 91 1.08 -7.04 -0.06
N VAL A 92 0.98 -8.36 -0.11
CA VAL A 92 -0.29 -9.08 -0.10
C VAL A 92 -0.22 -10.32 0.79
N ALA A 93 -1.37 -10.75 1.31
CA ALA A 93 -1.50 -12.04 2.00
C ALA A 93 -1.18 -13.20 1.05
N LYS A 94 -0.63 -14.32 1.56
CA LYS A 94 -0.29 -15.52 0.77
C LYS A 94 -1.42 -16.07 -0.09
N ALA A 95 -2.66 -15.92 0.35
CA ALA A 95 -3.83 -16.37 -0.39
C ALA A 95 -4.01 -15.64 -1.72
N VAL A 96 -3.57 -14.38 -1.82
CA VAL A 96 -3.76 -13.54 -3.03
C VAL A 96 -2.95 -14.06 -4.22
N PRO A 97 -1.62 -14.28 -4.14
CA PRO A 97 -0.88 -14.89 -5.23
C PRO A 97 -1.39 -16.32 -5.58
N ALA A 98 -1.84 -17.08 -4.59
CA ALA A 98 -2.42 -18.40 -4.83
C ALA A 98 -3.72 -18.29 -5.67
N ALA A 99 -4.61 -17.36 -5.34
CA ALA A 99 -5.83 -17.10 -6.10
C ALA A 99 -5.51 -16.58 -7.53
N ALA A 100 -4.55 -15.67 -7.67
CA ALA A 100 -4.13 -15.18 -8.97
C ALA A 100 -3.58 -16.32 -9.86
N LYS A 101 -2.81 -17.24 -9.28
CA LYS A 101 -2.30 -18.43 -9.98
C LYS A 101 -3.43 -19.36 -10.43
N THR A 102 -4.43 -19.60 -9.60
CA THR A 102 -5.61 -20.43 -9.96
C THR A 102 -6.37 -19.84 -11.15
N ARG A 103 -6.39 -18.53 -11.28
CA ARG A 103 -7.00 -17.80 -12.40
C ARG A 103 -6.04 -17.61 -13.60
N ASN A 104 -4.84 -18.19 -13.59
CA ASN A 104 -3.80 -18.02 -14.62
C ASN A 104 -3.47 -16.55 -14.92
N MET A 105 -3.56 -15.66 -13.92
CA MET A 105 -3.23 -14.25 -14.10
C MET A 105 -1.73 -14.04 -14.28
N PHE A 106 -1.36 -13.11 -15.18
CA PHE A 106 0.02 -12.65 -15.30
C PHE A 106 0.31 -11.60 -14.23
N VAL A 107 1.04 -11.98 -13.18
CA VAL A 107 1.29 -11.15 -12.00
C VAL A 107 2.67 -10.52 -12.04
N LEU A 108 2.74 -9.23 -11.74
CA LEU A 108 3.96 -8.47 -11.43
C LEU A 108 3.90 -8.02 -9.96
N ASP A 109 4.89 -8.36 -9.17
CA ASP A 109 4.93 -8.03 -7.74
C ASP A 109 5.75 -6.75 -7.52
N ALA A 110 5.07 -5.67 -7.11
CA ALA A 110 5.68 -4.40 -6.75
C ALA A 110 5.88 -4.23 -5.23
N THR A 111 5.72 -5.29 -4.44
CA THR A 111 5.94 -5.25 -2.99
C THR A 111 7.28 -4.60 -2.65
N SER A 112 7.25 -3.64 -1.74
CA SER A 112 8.48 -2.96 -1.27
C SER A 112 9.45 -3.98 -0.65
N PRO A 113 10.76 -3.88 -0.91
CA PRO A 113 11.76 -4.73 -0.27
C PRO A 113 11.71 -4.70 1.27
N LEU A 114 11.32 -3.56 1.85
CA LEU A 114 11.15 -3.44 3.30
C LEU A 114 9.97 -4.26 3.81
N VAL A 115 8.85 -4.25 3.09
CA VAL A 115 7.68 -5.07 3.41
C VAL A 115 8.00 -6.56 3.24
N SER A 116 8.68 -6.93 2.16
CA SER A 116 9.16 -8.32 1.96
C SER A 116 10.05 -8.78 3.11
N LYS A 117 10.90 -7.89 3.64
CA LYS A 117 11.72 -8.20 4.81
C LYS A 117 10.88 -8.46 6.05
N VAL A 118 9.86 -7.63 6.32
CA VAL A 118 8.92 -7.84 7.43
C VAL A 118 8.21 -9.20 7.30
N HIS A 119 7.74 -9.54 6.10
CA HIS A 119 7.11 -10.85 5.84
C HIS A 119 8.08 -12.01 6.13
N MET A 120 9.32 -11.93 5.66
CA MET A 120 10.34 -12.96 5.94
C MET A 120 10.67 -13.07 7.43
N GLU A 121 10.76 -11.94 8.13
CA GLU A 121 11.02 -11.93 9.57
C GLU A 121 9.85 -12.54 10.35
N ALA A 122 8.61 -12.25 9.97
CA ALA A 122 7.43 -12.87 10.57
C ALA A 122 7.48 -14.40 10.44
N HIS A 123 7.82 -14.94 9.26
CA HIS A 123 8.02 -16.38 9.04
C HIS A 123 9.10 -16.95 9.94
N ARG A 124 10.28 -16.33 9.94
CA ARG A 124 11.42 -16.78 10.73
C ARG A 124 11.10 -16.84 12.22
N HIS A 125 10.44 -15.80 12.75
CA HIS A 125 10.07 -15.76 14.16
C HIS A 125 9.00 -16.79 14.52
N HIS A 126 8.02 -16.98 13.63
CA HIS A 126 6.99 -18.01 13.79
C HIS A 126 7.60 -19.42 13.84
N GLU A 127 8.53 -19.75 12.93
CA GLU A 127 9.24 -21.03 12.90
C GLU A 127 10.09 -21.28 14.16
N GLN A 128 10.54 -20.20 14.80
CA GLN A 128 11.27 -20.26 16.07
C GLN A 128 10.34 -20.34 17.29
N GLY A 129 9.02 -20.44 17.10
CA GLY A 129 8.03 -20.48 18.18
C GLY A 129 7.88 -19.16 18.93
N ARG A 130 8.40 -18.05 18.39
CA ARG A 130 8.31 -16.76 19.05
C ARG A 130 6.93 -16.14 18.90
N GLU A 131 6.52 -15.45 19.92
CA GLU A 131 5.33 -14.58 19.86
C GLU A 131 5.61 -13.36 18.99
N ILE A 132 4.66 -13.01 18.12
CA ILE A 132 4.79 -11.91 17.17
C ILE A 132 3.71 -10.87 17.44
N ILE A 133 4.14 -9.64 17.70
CA ILE A 133 3.27 -8.49 17.86
C ILE A 133 3.45 -7.60 16.63
N LEU A 134 2.35 -7.25 15.98
CA LEU A 134 2.29 -6.25 14.92
C LEU A 134 1.56 -5.01 15.44
N VAL A 135 2.22 -3.86 15.40
CA VAL A 135 1.58 -2.59 15.74
C VAL A 135 1.14 -1.90 14.44
N GLY A 136 -0.16 -1.63 14.31
CA GLY A 136 -0.70 -1.02 13.10
C GLY A 136 -2.21 -0.89 13.11
N HIS A 137 -2.78 -0.37 12.03
CA HIS A 137 -4.23 -0.18 11.91
C HIS A 137 -4.87 -1.34 11.17
N ARG A 138 -5.92 -1.94 11.76
CA ARG A 138 -6.72 -3.00 11.15
C ARG A 138 -7.28 -2.52 9.81
N GLY A 139 -7.14 -3.35 8.79
CA GLY A 139 -7.60 -3.01 7.43
C GLY A 139 -6.61 -2.20 6.59
N HIS A 140 -5.51 -1.69 7.15
CA HIS A 140 -4.44 -1.14 6.34
C HIS A 140 -3.84 -2.23 5.44
N PRO A 141 -3.62 -2.00 4.13
CA PRO A 141 -3.16 -3.05 3.20
C PRO A 141 -1.89 -3.77 3.65
N GLU A 142 -0.92 -3.05 4.19
CA GLU A 142 0.34 -3.62 4.69
C GLU A 142 0.13 -4.50 5.93
N VAL A 143 -0.79 -4.10 6.84
CA VAL A 143 -1.15 -4.91 8.00
C VAL A 143 -1.88 -6.18 7.56
N VAL A 144 -2.85 -6.07 6.65
CA VAL A 144 -3.56 -7.22 6.07
C VAL A 144 -2.58 -8.16 5.37
N GLY A 145 -1.66 -7.61 4.57
CA GLY A 145 -0.62 -8.37 3.89
C GLY A 145 0.28 -9.15 4.85
N THR A 146 0.71 -8.50 5.93
CA THR A 146 1.59 -9.11 6.95
C THR A 146 0.86 -10.16 7.79
N LEU A 147 -0.35 -9.87 8.29
CA LEU A 147 -1.17 -10.85 9.01
C LEU A 147 -1.43 -12.10 8.18
N GLY A 148 -1.70 -11.93 6.88
CA GLY A 148 -1.95 -13.03 5.95
C GLY A 148 -0.72 -13.82 5.50
N GLN A 149 0.48 -13.56 6.07
CA GLN A 149 1.66 -14.39 5.83
C GLN A 149 1.66 -15.68 6.66
N LEU A 150 1.01 -15.67 7.81
CA LEU A 150 1.00 -16.77 8.79
C LEU A 150 -0.44 -17.25 9.03
N PRO A 151 -0.61 -18.41 9.69
CA PRO A 151 -1.92 -18.86 10.12
C PRO A 151 -2.61 -17.83 11.02
N GLU A 152 -3.94 -17.84 11.00
CA GLU A 152 -4.74 -16.95 11.84
C GLU A 152 -4.36 -17.10 13.32
N GLY A 153 -4.20 -15.96 14.01
CA GLY A 153 -3.79 -15.92 15.41
C GLY A 153 -2.29 -16.06 15.67
N ALA A 154 -1.47 -16.32 14.65
CA ALA A 154 0.01 -16.39 14.82
C ALA A 154 0.65 -15.01 15.04
N ILE A 155 -0.01 -13.95 14.63
CA ILE A 155 0.42 -12.56 14.85
C ILE A 155 -0.66 -11.83 15.67
N CYS A 156 -0.27 -11.23 16.78
CA CYS A 156 -1.14 -10.38 17.58
C CYS A 156 -1.09 -8.95 17.04
N LEU A 157 -2.24 -8.41 16.57
CA LEU A 157 -2.33 -7.01 16.15
C LEU A 157 -2.67 -6.13 17.35
N ILE A 158 -1.90 -5.07 17.54
CA ILE A 158 -2.13 -4.01 18.53
C ILE A 158 -2.33 -2.69 17.80
N GLU A 159 -3.48 -2.05 18.02
CA GLU A 159 -3.86 -0.80 17.35
C GLU A 159 -3.77 0.41 18.26
N THR A 160 -3.90 0.22 19.57
CA THR A 160 -3.97 1.30 20.55
C THR A 160 -3.02 1.13 21.72
N ALA A 161 -2.68 2.24 22.36
CA ALA A 161 -1.88 2.21 23.58
C ALA A 161 -2.57 1.45 24.74
N ASN A 162 -3.91 1.41 24.76
CA ASN A 162 -4.64 0.65 25.78
C ASN A 162 -4.52 -0.86 25.53
N GLU A 163 -4.61 -1.30 24.30
CA GLU A 163 -4.36 -2.71 23.93
C GLU A 163 -2.93 -3.10 24.28
N ALA A 164 -1.95 -2.24 23.97
CA ALA A 164 -0.55 -2.49 24.35
C ALA A 164 -0.35 -2.65 25.84
N ARG A 165 -1.02 -1.83 26.66
CA ARG A 165 -0.95 -1.94 28.15
C ARG A 165 -1.66 -3.19 28.68
N ALA A 166 -2.72 -3.62 28.01
CA ALA A 166 -3.48 -4.82 28.41
C ALA A 166 -2.84 -6.12 27.90
N TYR A 167 -1.89 -6.02 26.97
CA TYR A 167 -1.23 -7.17 26.41
C TYR A 167 -0.33 -7.87 27.44
N ALA A 168 -0.56 -9.16 27.66
CA ALA A 168 0.27 -10.02 28.49
C ALA A 168 1.02 -10.99 27.59
N PRO A 169 2.37 -10.92 27.53
CA PRO A 169 3.17 -11.89 26.77
C PRO A 169 2.91 -13.31 27.27
N ARG A 170 2.85 -14.25 26.36
CA ARG A 170 2.69 -15.69 26.70
C ARG A 170 3.99 -16.25 27.31
N ASP A 171 5.11 -15.67 26.91
CA ASP A 171 6.43 -16.03 27.39
C ASP A 171 7.15 -14.76 27.85
N ALA A 172 7.46 -14.67 29.15
CA ALA A 172 8.10 -13.51 29.76
C ALA A 172 9.65 -13.61 29.78
N ASN A 173 10.24 -14.60 29.10
CA ASN A 173 11.68 -14.87 29.06
C ASN A 173 12.33 -14.39 27.78
#